data_78a8c59625ca9ad0a8193aa15189c85e
#
_entry.id   78a8c59625ca9ad0a8193aa15189c85e
#
_cell.length_a   1.000
_cell.length_b   1.000
_cell.length_c   1.000
_cell.angle_alpha   90.00
_cell.angle_beta   90.00
_cell.angle_gamma   90.00
#
_symmetry.space_group_name_H-M   'P 1'
#
loop_
_entity.id
_entity.type
_entity.pdbx_description
1 polymer ?
#
loop_
_entity_poly.entity_id
_entity_poly.type
_entity_poly.pdbx_seq_one_letter_code
_entity_poly.pdbx_strand_id
1 'polypeptide(L)'
;MSITTFATWSKSKWALRLDYVGWGVAILLLFRLALEEDLTWVVWAIGGVAVVLLTMVRWPDGALVVLIVASAMPVFFVETFGWKARPEHVAAPIVAAAVTVWLVLDKRRFRLNKLDYWILAFLAINFISSAFGSSAPAATLRWALQNSLAVLPYFLIRLLVTDLEALGKTFRILLGVGVAESAYGILCYASHHAFGTTTGMSIGQYLSDVAAPYGSMFEPNLFGAYTGCCAVLFLALYLLGAQNRTACLVCFLIASLACVLSFSRAALFAFVIAVCWVFWKARYGRSGEHRRLVATGVLTAALILVVAASALGGVLRERFSNLYYQGLGEETTIARFIIMEEALQEIPNHPLLGSGTASFNLSFDWARYVPEWATDRTWIGNTPLRILHDTGLLGLAAFVGFFVSVWWKIRLHGRNSQVPMLFGLSAGTLLYGISFQSTDGSILAFTWVHLGFLASAAILYEGS
;
A
#
# COMPACT_ATOMS: atom_id res chain seq x y z
N MET A 1 32.60 -1.75 13.16
CA MET A 1 33.02 -0.83 12.10
C MET A 1 31.76 -0.04 11.72
N SER A 2 31.72 1.24 12.08
CA SER A 2 30.51 2.08 12.05
C SER A 2 30.16 2.48 10.62
N ILE A 3 28.87 2.72 10.38
CA ILE A 3 28.26 3.25 9.13
C ILE A 3 28.93 4.57 8.68
N THR A 4 29.72 5.21 9.54
CA THR A 4 30.51 6.41 9.26
C THR A 4 31.58 6.23 8.19
N THR A 5 32.02 5.00 7.89
CA THR A 5 33.05 4.75 6.86
C THR A 5 32.46 4.80 5.44
N PHE A 6 31.13 4.62 5.26
CA PHE A 6 30.45 4.80 3.98
C PHE A 6 30.08 6.26 3.66
N ALA A 7 29.94 7.11 4.68
CA ALA A 7 29.59 8.53 4.52
C ALA A 7 30.73 9.38 3.93
N THR A 8 31.97 8.89 3.93
CA THR A 8 33.13 9.64 3.40
C THR A 8 33.28 9.57 1.87
N TRP A 9 32.51 8.68 1.20
CA TRP A 9 32.53 8.54 -0.27
C TRP A 9 31.60 9.50 -1.02
N SER A 10 30.68 10.18 -0.33
CA SER A 10 29.66 11.03 -0.98
C SER A 10 30.00 12.54 -0.97
N LYS A 11 31.26 12.92 -1.15
CA LYS A 11 31.66 14.35 -1.10
C LYS A 11 31.36 15.14 -2.37
N SER A 12 30.69 14.64 -3.40
CA SER A 12 30.22 15.49 -4.49
C SER A 12 28.70 15.43 -4.64
N LYS A 13 28.03 16.55 -4.37
CA LYS A 13 26.59 16.75 -4.65
C LYS A 13 26.21 16.48 -6.12
N TRP A 14 27.18 16.41 -7.00
CA TRP A 14 27.02 16.14 -8.43
C TRP A 14 26.98 14.64 -8.75
N ALA A 15 27.74 13.80 -8.05
CA ALA A 15 27.67 12.36 -8.21
C ALA A 15 26.27 11.83 -7.83
N LEU A 16 25.68 12.35 -6.75
CA LEU A 16 24.31 12.00 -6.35
C LEU A 16 23.26 12.35 -7.43
N ARG A 17 23.41 13.48 -8.13
CA ARG A 17 22.48 13.91 -9.18
C ARG A 17 22.59 13.10 -10.46
N LEU A 18 23.81 12.70 -10.83
CA LEU A 18 24.07 11.83 -11.99
C LEU A 18 23.52 10.41 -11.75
N ASP A 19 23.62 9.92 -10.52
CA ASP A 19 23.07 8.62 -10.16
C ASP A 19 21.53 8.60 -10.28
N TYR A 20 20.82 9.63 -9.82
CA TYR A 20 19.36 9.73 -9.98
C TYR A 20 18.91 9.79 -11.43
N VAL A 21 19.65 10.53 -12.27
CA VAL A 21 19.38 10.61 -13.72
C VAL A 21 19.64 9.25 -14.38
N GLY A 22 20.73 8.58 -14.00
CA GLY A 22 21.06 7.24 -14.48
C GLY A 22 19.99 6.23 -14.14
N TRP A 23 19.42 6.29 -12.93
CA TRP A 23 18.30 5.45 -12.50
C TRP A 23 17.03 5.72 -13.29
N GLY A 24 16.67 6.98 -13.49
CA GLY A 24 15.52 7.38 -14.30
C GLY A 24 15.64 6.87 -15.74
N VAL A 25 16.80 6.99 -16.34
CA VAL A 25 17.09 6.49 -17.69
C VAL A 25 17.07 4.96 -17.74
N ALA A 26 17.66 4.26 -16.75
CA ALA A 26 17.67 2.81 -16.70
C ALA A 26 16.24 2.25 -16.55
N ILE A 27 15.39 2.85 -15.71
CA ILE A 27 13.98 2.46 -15.54
C ILE A 27 13.21 2.71 -16.84
N LEU A 28 13.40 3.85 -17.50
CA LEU A 28 12.74 4.17 -18.77
C LEU A 28 13.20 3.26 -19.91
N LEU A 29 14.49 2.89 -19.96
CA LEU A 29 15.02 1.94 -20.93
C LEU A 29 14.48 0.53 -20.69
N LEU A 30 14.42 0.07 -19.44
CA LEU A 30 13.79 -1.21 -19.09
C LEU A 30 12.32 -1.23 -19.47
N PHE A 31 11.63 -0.11 -19.34
CA PHE A 31 10.23 0.02 -19.71
C PHE A 31 10.02 -0.03 -21.24
N ARG A 32 10.88 0.67 -22.00
CA ARG A 32 10.84 0.64 -23.47
C ARG A 32 11.20 -0.73 -24.04
N LEU A 33 12.18 -1.41 -23.42
CA LEU A 33 12.64 -2.73 -23.83
C LEU A 33 11.60 -3.84 -23.56
N ALA A 34 10.72 -3.66 -22.58
CA ALA A 34 9.61 -4.58 -22.31
C ALA A 34 8.50 -4.54 -23.37
N LEU A 35 8.54 -3.59 -24.29
CA LEU A 35 7.50 -3.34 -25.30
C LEU A 35 7.86 -3.82 -26.72
N GLU A 36 9.08 -4.29 -26.99
CA GLU A 36 9.52 -4.73 -28.33
C GLU A 36 9.72 -6.25 -28.41
N GLU A 37 9.20 -6.88 -29.47
CA GLU A 37 9.15 -8.35 -29.65
C GLU A 37 10.48 -9.02 -30.14
N ASP A 38 11.58 -8.30 -30.33
CA ASP A 38 12.84 -8.82 -30.86
C ASP A 38 13.81 -9.37 -29.81
N LEU A 39 14.52 -10.46 -30.13
CA LEU A 39 15.44 -11.17 -29.20
C LEU A 39 16.60 -10.29 -28.68
N THR A 40 16.93 -9.21 -29.36
CA THR A 40 17.92 -8.22 -28.94
C THR A 40 17.56 -7.53 -27.62
N TRP A 41 16.28 -7.42 -27.29
CA TRP A 41 15.81 -6.85 -26.02
C TRP A 41 16.26 -7.67 -24.80
N VAL A 42 16.38 -9.00 -24.93
CA VAL A 42 16.80 -9.89 -23.83
C VAL A 42 18.22 -9.56 -23.38
N VAL A 43 19.13 -9.30 -24.31
CA VAL A 43 20.53 -8.94 -24.01
C VAL A 43 20.59 -7.58 -23.30
N TRP A 44 19.83 -6.62 -23.80
CA TRP A 44 19.76 -5.28 -23.20
C TRP A 44 19.04 -5.30 -21.83
N ALA A 45 18.00 -6.11 -21.68
CA ALA A 45 17.31 -6.31 -20.40
C ALA A 45 18.25 -6.93 -19.34
N ILE A 46 19.01 -7.96 -19.71
CA ILE A 46 20.00 -8.58 -18.81
C ILE A 46 21.09 -7.55 -18.43
N GLY A 47 21.61 -6.81 -19.42
CA GLY A 47 22.60 -5.75 -19.19
C GLY A 47 22.06 -4.65 -18.28
N GLY A 48 20.84 -4.19 -18.53
CA GLY A 48 20.15 -3.19 -17.72
C GLY A 48 19.92 -3.67 -16.28
N VAL A 49 19.43 -4.90 -16.11
CA VAL A 49 19.26 -5.51 -14.77
C VAL A 49 20.61 -5.63 -14.05
N ALA A 50 21.67 -6.02 -14.73
CA ALA A 50 23.01 -6.11 -14.13
C ALA A 50 23.53 -4.75 -13.66
N VAL A 51 23.35 -3.68 -14.46
CA VAL A 51 23.72 -2.31 -14.09
C VAL A 51 22.92 -1.84 -12.87
N VAL A 52 21.60 -2.09 -12.88
CA VAL A 52 20.72 -1.75 -11.74
C VAL A 52 21.16 -2.50 -10.49
N LEU A 53 21.42 -3.78 -10.55
CA LEU A 53 21.90 -4.59 -9.43
C LEU A 53 23.22 -4.06 -8.87
N LEU A 54 24.21 -3.81 -9.74
CA LEU A 54 25.52 -3.29 -9.32
C LEU A 54 25.41 -1.93 -8.63
N THR A 55 24.52 -1.06 -9.12
CA THR A 55 24.28 0.25 -8.52
C THR A 55 23.59 0.10 -7.18
N MET A 56 22.57 -0.77 -7.07
CA MET A 56 21.86 -1.03 -5.81
C MET A 56 22.77 -1.64 -4.74
N VAL A 57 23.68 -2.54 -5.11
CA VAL A 57 24.68 -3.09 -4.17
C VAL A 57 25.58 -1.99 -3.61
N ARG A 58 25.93 -1.01 -4.44
CA ARG A 58 26.72 0.16 -4.00
C ARG A 58 25.91 1.20 -3.22
N TRP A 59 24.60 1.25 -3.43
CA TRP A 59 23.73 2.26 -2.85
C TRP A 59 22.41 1.66 -2.33
N PRO A 60 22.43 1.03 -1.14
CA PRO A 60 21.25 0.39 -0.55
C PRO A 60 20.04 1.33 -0.33
N ASP A 61 20.30 2.62 -0.02
CA ASP A 61 19.24 3.63 0.13
C ASP A 61 18.47 3.82 -1.20
N GLY A 62 19.17 3.74 -2.34
CA GLY A 62 18.55 3.80 -3.67
C GLY A 62 17.65 2.59 -3.96
N ALA A 63 18.04 1.43 -3.49
CA ALA A 63 17.22 0.22 -3.59
C ALA A 63 15.87 0.40 -2.86
N LEU A 64 15.88 1.03 -1.68
CA LEU A 64 14.65 1.36 -0.94
C LEU A 64 13.79 2.39 -1.66
N VAL A 65 14.39 3.41 -2.29
CA VAL A 65 13.66 4.39 -3.11
C VAL A 65 12.91 3.69 -4.23
N VAL A 66 13.61 2.85 -5.01
CA VAL A 66 13.01 2.10 -6.12
C VAL A 66 11.87 1.21 -5.64
N LEU A 67 12.09 0.49 -4.53
CA LEU A 67 11.07 -0.38 -3.95
C LEU A 67 9.80 0.38 -3.52
N ILE A 68 9.97 1.51 -2.82
CA ILE A 68 8.84 2.32 -2.33
C ILE A 68 8.08 2.95 -3.50
N VAL A 69 8.80 3.51 -4.49
CA VAL A 69 8.19 4.10 -5.69
C VAL A 69 7.42 3.04 -6.48
N ALA A 70 8.06 1.89 -6.80
CA ALA A 70 7.41 0.81 -7.53
C ALA A 70 6.17 0.28 -6.81
N SER A 71 6.22 0.20 -5.47
CA SER A 71 5.09 -0.25 -4.65
C SER A 71 3.92 0.74 -4.64
N ALA A 72 4.18 2.03 -4.85
CA ALA A 72 3.14 3.07 -4.91
C ALA A 72 2.52 3.22 -6.32
N MET A 73 3.04 2.51 -7.33
CA MET A 73 2.63 2.64 -8.74
C MET A 73 2.13 1.31 -9.33
N PRO A 74 1.08 0.68 -8.77
CA PRO A 74 0.64 -0.66 -9.20
C PRO A 74 -0.10 -0.67 -10.56
N VAL A 75 -0.35 0.49 -11.18
CA VAL A 75 -1.15 0.59 -12.42
C VAL A 75 -0.48 0.01 -13.66
N PHE A 76 0.83 -0.07 -13.67
CA PHE A 76 1.56 -0.57 -14.83
C PHE A 76 1.49 -2.09 -14.89
N PHE A 77 0.48 -2.61 -15.59
CA PHE A 77 0.35 -4.02 -15.89
C PHE A 77 1.00 -4.33 -17.23
N VAL A 78 2.03 -5.15 -17.22
CA VAL A 78 2.51 -5.83 -18.42
C VAL A 78 1.91 -7.24 -18.40
N GLU A 79 1.06 -7.55 -19.36
CA GLU A 79 0.54 -8.90 -19.52
C GLU A 79 1.54 -9.69 -20.39
N THR A 80 2.35 -10.53 -19.76
CA THR A 80 3.33 -11.36 -20.44
C THR A 80 3.16 -12.79 -19.95
N PHE A 81 3.02 -13.74 -20.87
CA PHE A 81 2.82 -15.17 -20.57
C PHE A 81 1.63 -15.46 -19.63
N GLY A 82 0.55 -14.68 -19.73
CA GLY A 82 -0.62 -14.78 -18.84
C GLY A 82 -0.38 -14.28 -17.40
N TRP A 83 0.69 -13.51 -17.18
CA TRP A 83 0.98 -12.83 -15.94
C TRP A 83 0.66 -11.35 -16.08
N LYS A 84 -0.10 -10.83 -15.14
CA LYS A 84 -0.27 -9.37 -14.96
C LYS A 84 0.84 -8.88 -14.05
N ALA A 85 2.02 -8.58 -14.64
CA ALA A 85 3.15 -8.06 -13.88
C ALA A 85 2.96 -6.58 -13.54
N ARG A 86 3.14 -6.24 -12.27
CA ARG A 86 3.17 -4.87 -11.78
C ARG A 86 4.61 -4.44 -11.52
N PRO A 87 4.91 -3.12 -11.43
CA PRO A 87 6.26 -2.63 -11.17
C PRO A 87 6.94 -3.27 -9.97
N GLU A 88 6.20 -3.49 -8.89
CA GLU A 88 6.73 -4.14 -7.69
C GLU A 88 7.10 -5.60 -7.91
N HIS A 89 6.44 -6.32 -8.82
CA HIS A 89 6.78 -7.70 -9.14
C HIS A 89 8.15 -7.83 -9.84
N VAL A 90 8.63 -6.74 -10.44
CA VAL A 90 9.95 -6.65 -11.06
C VAL A 90 10.96 -6.05 -10.09
N ALA A 91 10.60 -4.92 -9.46
CA ALA A 91 11.51 -4.20 -8.57
C ALA A 91 11.88 -5.01 -7.32
N ALA A 92 10.92 -5.69 -6.68
CA ALA A 92 11.19 -6.40 -5.43
C ALA A 92 12.19 -7.57 -5.60
N PRO A 93 12.10 -8.45 -6.61
CA PRO A 93 13.12 -9.47 -6.87
C PRO A 93 14.51 -8.88 -7.19
N ILE A 94 14.57 -7.79 -7.95
CA ILE A 94 15.85 -7.12 -8.28
C ILE A 94 16.48 -6.55 -7.01
N VAL A 95 15.69 -5.86 -6.19
CA VAL A 95 16.15 -5.35 -4.89
C VAL A 95 16.56 -6.51 -3.96
N ALA A 96 15.80 -7.61 -3.94
CA ALA A 96 16.13 -8.80 -3.15
C ALA A 96 17.47 -9.41 -3.57
N ALA A 97 17.73 -9.52 -4.88
CA ALA A 97 19.00 -10.00 -5.40
C ALA A 97 20.16 -9.08 -4.98
N ALA A 98 19.99 -7.75 -5.13
CA ALA A 98 21.00 -6.77 -4.71
C ALA A 98 21.28 -6.83 -3.19
N VAL A 99 20.23 -6.93 -2.38
CA VAL A 99 20.34 -7.08 -0.93
C VAL A 99 21.03 -8.38 -0.54
N THR A 100 20.72 -9.49 -1.23
CA THR A 100 21.39 -10.79 -1.01
C THR A 100 22.90 -10.68 -1.27
N VAL A 101 23.30 -10.10 -2.41
CA VAL A 101 24.72 -9.85 -2.72
C VAL A 101 25.37 -8.98 -1.63
N TRP A 102 24.69 -7.92 -1.21
CA TRP A 102 25.20 -7.03 -0.16
C TRP A 102 25.37 -7.75 1.20
N LEU A 103 24.40 -8.57 1.60
CA LEU A 103 24.47 -9.36 2.84
C LEU A 103 25.64 -10.35 2.83
N VAL A 104 25.90 -10.98 1.67
CA VAL A 104 27.03 -11.91 1.49
C VAL A 104 28.35 -11.17 1.58
N LEU A 105 28.50 -10.02 0.89
CA LEU A 105 29.72 -9.23 0.89
C LEU A 105 30.02 -8.61 2.27
N ASP A 106 29.00 -8.10 2.96
CA ASP A 106 29.13 -7.41 4.26
C ASP A 106 29.08 -8.39 5.46
N LYS A 107 28.93 -9.69 5.19
CA LYS A 107 28.83 -10.78 6.19
C LYS A 107 27.78 -10.49 7.28
N ARG A 108 26.74 -9.73 6.95
CA ARG A 108 25.66 -9.42 7.89
C ARG A 108 24.70 -10.59 7.98
N ARG A 109 24.24 -10.85 9.22
CA ARG A 109 23.22 -11.87 9.47
C ARG A 109 21.86 -11.18 9.65
N PHE A 110 20.89 -11.56 8.85
CA PHE A 110 19.50 -11.21 9.11
C PHE A 110 18.97 -11.98 10.31
N ARG A 111 18.42 -11.27 11.28
CA ARG A 111 17.75 -11.88 12.43
C ARG A 111 16.26 -11.72 12.29
N LEU A 112 15.57 -12.83 12.08
CA LEU A 112 14.11 -12.88 12.11
C LEU A 112 13.59 -12.52 13.51
N ASN A 113 12.55 -11.71 13.55
CA ASN A 113 11.80 -11.40 14.76
C ASN A 113 10.50 -12.22 14.79
N LYS A 114 9.84 -12.29 15.96
CA LYS A 114 8.54 -12.97 16.09
C LYS A 114 7.48 -12.44 15.10
N LEU A 115 7.55 -11.16 14.74
CA LEU A 115 6.65 -10.57 13.74
C LEU A 115 6.88 -11.18 12.35
N ASP A 116 8.15 -11.39 11.97
CA ASP A 116 8.51 -11.93 10.66
C ASP A 116 8.03 -13.38 10.50
N TYR A 117 8.02 -14.16 11.59
CA TYR A 117 7.51 -15.54 11.56
C TYR A 117 6.01 -15.62 11.26
N TRP A 118 5.20 -14.66 11.72
CA TRP A 118 3.79 -14.61 11.37
C TRP A 118 3.57 -14.41 9.87
N ILE A 119 4.34 -13.52 9.25
CA ILE A 119 4.26 -13.28 7.81
C ILE A 119 4.79 -14.48 7.02
N LEU A 120 5.88 -15.12 7.46
CA LEU A 120 6.36 -16.36 6.85
C LEU A 120 5.34 -17.50 6.97
N ALA A 121 4.68 -17.65 8.12
CA ALA A 121 3.63 -18.63 8.30
C ALA A 121 2.45 -18.34 7.35
N PHE A 122 2.02 -17.09 7.25
CA PHE A 122 0.98 -16.67 6.30
C PHE A 122 1.35 -17.03 4.86
N LEU A 123 2.58 -16.75 4.41
CA LEU A 123 3.07 -17.13 3.08
C LEU A 123 3.11 -18.64 2.89
N ALA A 124 3.63 -19.39 3.87
CA ALA A 124 3.68 -20.84 3.79
C ALA A 124 2.29 -21.46 3.66
N ILE A 125 1.31 -20.95 4.43
CA ILE A 125 -0.08 -21.39 4.34
C ILE A 125 -0.69 -21.04 2.99
N ASN A 126 -0.39 -19.88 2.40
CA ASN A 126 -0.84 -19.52 1.04
C ASN A 126 -0.37 -20.57 0.01
N PHE A 127 0.89 -21.01 0.06
CA PHE A 127 1.41 -22.04 -0.85
C PHE A 127 0.79 -23.41 -0.58
N ILE A 128 0.67 -23.81 0.70
CA ILE A 128 0.07 -25.10 1.09
C ILE A 128 -1.40 -25.15 0.67
N SER A 129 -2.17 -24.10 0.94
CA SER A 129 -3.56 -23.99 0.52
C SER A 129 -3.69 -24.06 -1.01
N SER A 130 -2.84 -23.31 -1.73
CA SER A 130 -2.87 -23.30 -3.21
C SER A 130 -2.50 -24.65 -3.82
N ALA A 131 -1.61 -25.43 -3.18
CA ALA A 131 -1.20 -26.72 -3.67
C ALA A 131 -2.21 -27.84 -3.35
N PHE A 132 -2.86 -27.79 -2.18
CA PHE A 132 -3.65 -28.91 -1.64
C PHE A 132 -5.13 -28.59 -1.44
N GLY A 133 -5.51 -27.30 -1.32
CA GLY A 133 -6.90 -26.87 -1.10
C GLY A 133 -7.64 -26.52 -2.39
N SER A 134 -6.92 -26.32 -3.49
CA SER A 134 -7.50 -25.82 -4.74
C SER A 134 -7.83 -26.92 -5.74
N SER A 135 -8.94 -26.76 -6.46
CA SER A 135 -9.29 -27.57 -7.64
C SER A 135 -8.40 -27.26 -8.87
N ALA A 136 -7.70 -26.09 -8.87
CA ALA A 136 -6.81 -25.65 -9.94
C ALA A 136 -5.42 -25.26 -9.40
N PRO A 137 -4.60 -26.21 -8.87
CA PRO A 137 -3.36 -25.89 -8.13
C PRO A 137 -2.35 -25.07 -8.93
N ALA A 138 -2.20 -25.32 -10.23
CA ALA A 138 -1.26 -24.57 -11.06
C ALA A 138 -1.61 -23.08 -11.16
N ALA A 139 -2.89 -22.74 -11.24
CA ALA A 139 -3.37 -21.35 -11.30
C ALA A 139 -3.23 -20.67 -9.93
N THR A 140 -3.68 -21.33 -8.86
CA THR A 140 -3.62 -20.77 -7.50
C THR A 140 -2.19 -20.65 -6.97
N LEU A 141 -1.26 -21.56 -7.30
CA LEU A 141 0.17 -21.44 -7.00
C LEU A 141 0.80 -20.23 -7.71
N ARG A 142 0.39 -19.96 -8.96
CA ARG A 142 0.82 -18.75 -9.66
C ARG A 142 0.39 -17.49 -8.92
N TRP A 143 -0.86 -17.44 -8.44
CA TRP A 143 -1.35 -16.33 -7.63
C TRP A 143 -0.66 -16.24 -6.27
N ALA A 144 -0.38 -17.37 -5.61
CA ALA A 144 0.38 -17.39 -4.37
C ALA A 144 1.80 -16.82 -4.56
N LEU A 145 2.46 -17.13 -5.69
CA LEU A 145 3.76 -16.56 -6.03
C LEU A 145 3.66 -15.04 -6.27
N GLN A 146 2.68 -14.56 -7.02
CA GLN A 146 2.46 -13.12 -7.21
C GLN A 146 2.20 -12.39 -5.89
N ASN A 147 1.38 -12.97 -5.02
CA ASN A 147 1.12 -12.44 -3.69
C ASN A 147 2.41 -12.38 -2.84
N SER A 148 3.26 -13.41 -2.95
CA SER A 148 4.56 -13.42 -2.26
C SER A 148 5.50 -12.32 -2.75
N LEU A 149 5.48 -11.99 -4.04
CA LEU A 149 6.23 -10.87 -4.59
C LEU A 149 5.72 -9.53 -4.06
N ALA A 150 4.40 -9.39 -3.86
CA ALA A 150 3.82 -8.20 -3.22
C ALA A 150 4.19 -8.10 -1.72
N VAL A 151 4.38 -9.22 -1.02
CA VAL A 151 4.80 -9.28 0.39
C VAL A 151 6.30 -9.05 0.56
N LEU A 152 7.12 -9.37 -0.44
CA LEU A 152 8.58 -9.27 -0.38
C LEU A 152 9.11 -7.91 0.11
N PRO A 153 8.52 -6.75 -0.26
CA PRO A 153 8.88 -5.44 0.26
C PRO A 153 8.89 -5.33 1.79
N TYR A 154 8.00 -6.05 2.49
CA TYR A 154 8.03 -6.12 3.95
C TYR A 154 9.39 -6.59 4.46
N PHE A 155 9.88 -7.72 3.96
CA PHE A 155 11.17 -8.28 4.37
C PHE A 155 12.35 -7.41 3.95
N LEU A 156 12.29 -6.80 2.76
CA LEU A 156 13.36 -5.93 2.26
C LEU A 156 13.50 -4.67 3.13
N ILE A 157 12.39 -4.07 3.57
CA ILE A 157 12.43 -2.96 4.53
C ILE A 157 12.99 -3.42 5.86
N ARG A 158 12.54 -4.57 6.36
CA ARG A 158 13.05 -5.16 7.60
C ARG A 158 14.55 -5.44 7.57
N LEU A 159 15.09 -5.82 6.41
CA LEU A 159 16.50 -6.09 6.17
C LEU A 159 17.37 -4.82 6.08
N LEU A 160 16.85 -3.80 5.39
CA LEU A 160 17.59 -2.58 5.07
C LEU A 160 17.49 -1.52 6.17
N VAL A 161 16.38 -1.50 6.92
CA VAL A 161 16.14 -0.56 8.01
C VAL A 161 16.64 -1.16 9.33
N THR A 162 17.91 -0.97 9.63
CA THR A 162 18.60 -1.62 10.77
C THR A 162 18.67 -0.77 12.03
N ASP A 163 18.45 0.54 11.91
CA ASP A 163 18.55 1.51 13.01
C ASP A 163 17.55 2.67 12.83
N LEU A 164 17.44 3.52 13.85
CA LEU A 164 16.50 4.63 13.87
C LEU A 164 16.83 5.73 12.83
N GLU A 165 18.10 5.90 12.47
CA GLU A 165 18.50 6.87 11.45
C GLU A 165 18.06 6.40 10.06
N ALA A 166 18.33 5.13 9.71
CA ALA A 166 17.88 4.51 8.48
C ALA A 166 16.34 4.52 8.40
N LEU A 167 15.65 4.19 9.50
CA LEU A 167 14.21 4.27 9.59
C LEU A 167 13.71 5.69 9.30
N GLY A 168 14.30 6.72 9.91
CA GLY A 168 13.91 8.10 9.68
C GLY A 168 14.16 8.58 8.26
N LYS A 169 15.28 8.20 7.64
CA LYS A 169 15.58 8.53 6.23
C LYS A 169 14.57 7.90 5.29
N THR A 170 14.35 6.60 5.42
CA THR A 170 13.49 5.83 4.53
C THR A 170 12.03 6.23 4.71
N PHE A 171 11.62 6.54 5.94
CA PHE A 171 10.28 7.05 6.22
C PHE A 171 10.00 8.40 5.52
N ARG A 172 11.01 9.29 5.41
CA ARG A 172 10.88 10.52 4.62
C ARG A 172 10.68 10.24 3.12
N ILE A 173 11.29 9.18 2.60
CA ILE A 173 11.07 8.74 1.21
C ILE A 173 9.63 8.27 1.03
N LEU A 174 9.13 7.43 1.93
CA LEU A 174 7.73 6.97 1.93
C LEU A 174 6.77 8.15 1.92
N LEU A 175 6.98 9.15 2.79
CA LEU A 175 6.17 10.35 2.86
C LEU A 175 6.24 11.19 1.58
N GLY A 176 7.44 11.35 1.00
CA GLY A 176 7.65 12.07 -0.25
C GLY A 176 6.92 11.43 -1.43
N VAL A 177 7.00 10.11 -1.55
CA VAL A 177 6.27 9.34 -2.57
C VAL A 177 4.76 9.47 -2.36
N GLY A 178 4.28 9.41 -1.12
CA GLY A 178 2.87 9.59 -0.79
C GLY A 178 2.32 10.96 -1.19
N VAL A 179 3.09 12.04 -0.98
CA VAL A 179 2.71 13.39 -1.44
C VAL A 179 2.74 13.49 -2.96
N ALA A 180 3.77 12.93 -3.60
CA ALA A 180 3.88 12.96 -5.06
C ALA A 180 2.70 12.24 -5.73
N GLU A 181 2.32 11.05 -5.23
CA GLU A 181 1.15 10.32 -5.71
C GLU A 181 -0.15 11.07 -5.45
N SER A 182 -0.29 11.69 -4.28
CA SER A 182 -1.47 12.53 -3.95
C SER A 182 -1.59 13.72 -4.90
N ALA A 183 -0.49 14.42 -5.16
CA ALA A 183 -0.45 15.54 -6.08
C ALA A 183 -0.74 15.10 -7.53
N TYR A 184 -0.21 13.94 -7.93
CA TYR A 184 -0.47 13.38 -9.25
C TYR A 184 -1.95 13.07 -9.46
N GLY A 185 -2.62 12.41 -8.50
CA GLY A 185 -4.05 12.15 -8.59
C GLY A 185 -4.90 13.43 -8.64
N ILE A 186 -4.52 14.48 -7.89
CA ILE A 186 -5.16 15.80 -7.98
C ILE A 186 -4.97 16.40 -9.38
N LEU A 187 -3.76 16.29 -9.96
CA LEU A 187 -3.49 16.76 -11.32
C LEU A 187 -4.28 15.98 -12.36
N CYS A 188 -4.43 14.64 -12.22
CA CYS A 188 -5.28 13.83 -13.09
C CYS A 188 -6.72 14.34 -13.06
N TYR A 189 -7.28 14.60 -11.87
CA TYR A 189 -8.62 15.12 -11.71
C TYR A 189 -8.78 16.51 -12.36
N ALA A 190 -7.86 17.43 -12.08
CA ALA A 190 -7.87 18.77 -12.66
C ALA A 190 -7.74 18.75 -14.20
N SER A 191 -6.83 17.92 -14.73
CA SER A 191 -6.62 17.74 -16.17
C SER A 191 -7.85 17.15 -16.87
N HIS A 192 -8.54 16.21 -16.19
CA HIS A 192 -9.79 15.66 -16.71
C HIS A 192 -10.84 16.76 -16.90
N HIS A 193 -11.07 17.57 -15.87
CA HIS A 193 -12.07 18.63 -15.92
C HIS A 193 -11.70 19.79 -16.85
N ALA A 194 -10.39 20.09 -17.01
CA ALA A 194 -9.94 21.19 -17.86
C ALA A 194 -9.79 20.78 -19.34
N PHE A 195 -9.37 19.56 -19.61
CA PHE A 195 -8.92 19.12 -20.93
C PHE A 195 -9.57 17.78 -21.39
N GLY A 196 -10.41 17.17 -20.58
CA GLY A 196 -11.03 15.88 -20.90
C GLY A 196 -10.08 14.68 -20.89
N THR A 197 -8.91 14.78 -20.24
CA THR A 197 -7.94 13.67 -20.18
C THR A 197 -8.49 12.52 -19.34
N THR A 198 -8.13 11.28 -19.71
CA THR A 198 -8.60 10.07 -19.01
C THR A 198 -7.50 9.38 -18.20
N THR A 199 -6.25 9.84 -18.31
CA THR A 199 -5.09 9.26 -17.61
C THR A 199 -5.26 9.38 -16.10
N GLY A 200 -5.13 8.26 -15.40
CA GLY A 200 -5.28 8.22 -13.94
C GLY A 200 -6.71 8.43 -13.43
N MET A 201 -7.71 8.31 -14.32
CA MET A 201 -9.12 8.54 -14.02
C MET A 201 -9.96 7.28 -14.30
N SER A 202 -10.83 6.93 -13.39
CA SER A 202 -11.90 5.95 -13.58
C SER A 202 -13.14 6.69 -14.08
N ILE A 203 -13.59 6.38 -15.30
CA ILE A 203 -14.72 7.00 -15.95
C ILE A 203 -15.71 5.91 -16.33
N GLY A 204 -16.96 6.02 -15.86
CA GLY A 204 -18.00 5.04 -16.17
C GLY A 204 -17.72 3.60 -15.72
N GLN A 205 -16.67 3.38 -14.96
CA GLN A 205 -16.41 2.09 -14.34
C GLN A 205 -17.21 1.98 -13.04
N TYR A 206 -17.79 0.80 -12.80
CA TYR A 206 -18.56 0.53 -11.58
C TYR A 206 -19.83 1.37 -11.40
N LEU A 207 -20.63 1.49 -12.47
CA LEU A 207 -22.03 1.96 -12.38
C LEU A 207 -22.23 3.39 -11.81
N SER A 208 -21.24 4.26 -11.98
CA SER A 208 -21.39 5.67 -11.63
C SER A 208 -20.78 6.57 -12.70
N ASP A 209 -21.52 7.56 -13.12
CA ASP A 209 -21.08 8.59 -14.08
C ASP A 209 -20.02 9.53 -13.51
N VAL A 210 -19.67 9.35 -12.23
CA VAL A 210 -18.68 10.18 -11.53
C VAL A 210 -17.27 9.77 -11.89
N ALA A 211 -16.56 10.64 -12.61
CA ALA A 211 -15.13 10.48 -12.85
C ALA A 211 -14.35 10.63 -11.54
N ALA A 212 -13.62 9.59 -11.16
CA ALA A 212 -12.83 9.53 -9.93
C ALA A 212 -11.35 9.28 -10.23
N PRO A 213 -10.41 10.05 -9.67
CA PRO A 213 -8.98 9.80 -9.86
C PRO A 213 -8.54 8.54 -9.12
N TYR A 214 -7.67 7.78 -9.76
CA TYR A 214 -6.90 6.71 -9.14
C TYR A 214 -5.38 6.95 -9.21
N GLY A 215 -4.94 8.06 -9.83
CA GLY A 215 -3.52 8.40 -9.94
C GLY A 215 -2.75 7.35 -10.72
N SER A 216 -1.69 6.82 -10.09
CA SER A 216 -0.92 5.68 -10.59
C SER A 216 -1.44 4.33 -10.08
N MET A 217 -2.54 4.30 -9.32
CA MET A 217 -3.23 3.09 -8.89
C MET A 217 -4.32 2.71 -9.88
N PHE A 218 -4.77 1.47 -9.86
CA PHE A 218 -5.76 0.99 -10.84
C PHE A 218 -7.23 1.14 -10.36
N GLU A 219 -7.42 1.61 -9.10
CA GLU A 219 -8.75 1.71 -8.50
C GLU A 219 -8.83 2.92 -7.55
N PRO A 220 -9.90 3.74 -7.62
CA PRO A 220 -10.10 4.89 -6.72
C PRO A 220 -10.15 4.52 -5.23
N ASN A 221 -10.67 3.33 -4.87
CA ASN A 221 -10.73 2.88 -3.48
C ASN A 221 -9.33 2.68 -2.89
N LEU A 222 -8.41 2.12 -3.67
CA LEU A 222 -7.02 1.91 -3.27
C LEU A 222 -6.26 3.22 -3.18
N PHE A 223 -6.47 4.11 -4.16
CA PHE A 223 -5.91 5.45 -4.15
C PHE A 223 -6.37 6.26 -2.93
N GLY A 224 -7.67 6.23 -2.62
CA GLY A 224 -8.22 6.88 -1.43
C GLY A 224 -7.66 6.31 -0.13
N ALA A 225 -7.50 4.99 -0.02
CA ALA A 225 -6.90 4.35 1.14
C ALA A 225 -5.42 4.73 1.31
N TYR A 226 -4.64 4.74 0.22
CA TYR A 226 -3.22 5.10 0.24
C TYR A 226 -3.01 6.57 0.60
N THR A 227 -3.71 7.49 -0.08
CA THR A 227 -3.59 8.93 0.18
C THR A 227 -4.14 9.33 1.55
N GLY A 228 -5.23 8.70 2.00
CA GLY A 228 -5.75 8.84 3.36
C GLY A 228 -4.76 8.37 4.42
N CYS A 229 -4.05 7.25 4.19
CA CYS A 229 -2.98 6.79 5.07
C CYS A 229 -1.84 7.81 5.13
N CYS A 230 -1.39 8.34 3.98
CA CYS A 230 -0.37 9.40 3.94
C CYS A 230 -0.81 10.65 4.71
N ALA A 231 -2.07 11.07 4.54
CA ALA A 231 -2.62 12.21 5.29
C ALA A 231 -2.55 11.98 6.81
N VAL A 232 -2.97 10.81 7.29
CA VAL A 232 -2.93 10.47 8.72
C VAL A 232 -1.50 10.43 9.27
N LEU A 233 -0.53 9.96 8.49
CA LEU A 233 0.90 10.02 8.83
C LEU A 233 1.35 11.47 9.03
N PHE A 234 1.03 12.36 8.10
CA PHE A 234 1.38 13.79 8.22
C PHE A 234 0.68 14.49 9.38
N LEU A 235 -0.59 14.15 9.65
CA LEU A 235 -1.32 14.68 10.80
C LEU A 235 -0.64 14.27 12.12
N ALA A 236 -0.22 13.01 12.24
CA ALA A 236 0.49 12.53 13.42
C ALA A 236 1.83 13.27 13.62
N LEU A 237 2.60 13.48 12.54
CA LEU A 237 3.84 14.27 12.59
C LEU A 237 3.58 15.72 12.98
N TYR A 238 2.56 16.36 12.42
CA TYR A 238 2.16 17.73 12.74
C TYR A 238 1.83 17.89 14.22
N LEU A 239 1.04 16.99 14.78
CA LEU A 239 0.55 17.08 16.17
C LEU A 239 1.62 16.71 17.19
N LEU A 240 2.49 15.75 16.91
CA LEU A 240 3.41 15.17 17.89
C LEU A 240 4.85 15.67 17.78
N GLY A 241 5.14 16.65 16.94
CA GLY A 241 6.40 17.38 17.05
C GLY A 241 7.38 17.22 15.90
N ALA A 242 6.93 17.24 14.64
CA ALA A 242 7.84 17.40 13.50
C ALA A 242 8.60 18.74 13.58
N GLN A 243 9.86 18.73 13.10
CA GLN A 243 10.68 19.94 13.04
C GLN A 243 10.08 21.01 12.11
N ASN A 244 9.37 20.60 11.04
CA ASN A 244 8.69 21.50 10.11
C ASN A 244 7.17 21.23 10.09
N ARG A 245 6.47 21.80 11.07
CA ARG A 245 5.01 21.64 11.22
C ARG A 245 4.23 22.18 10.03
N THR A 246 4.66 23.32 9.44
CA THR A 246 3.99 23.91 8.29
C THR A 246 4.03 22.98 7.09
N ALA A 247 5.19 22.39 6.78
CA ALA A 247 5.28 21.42 5.70
C ALA A 247 4.39 20.19 5.97
N CYS A 248 4.37 19.66 7.20
CA CYS A 248 3.49 18.54 7.54
C CYS A 248 2.01 18.91 7.35
N LEU A 249 1.60 20.14 7.72
CA LEU A 249 0.23 20.59 7.51
C LEU A 249 -0.11 20.70 6.02
N VAL A 250 0.76 21.29 5.20
CA VAL A 250 0.56 21.40 3.74
C VAL A 250 0.45 20.01 3.11
N CYS A 251 1.35 19.08 3.47
CA CYS A 251 1.30 17.72 2.96
C CYS A 251 0.04 16.97 3.42
N PHE A 252 -0.40 17.20 4.66
CA PHE A 252 -1.68 16.68 5.16
C PHE A 252 -2.85 17.18 4.32
N LEU A 253 -2.87 18.48 3.96
CA LEU A 253 -3.93 19.06 3.13
C LEU A 253 -3.96 18.45 1.73
N ILE A 254 -2.79 18.33 1.08
CA ILE A 254 -2.67 17.72 -0.26
C ILE A 254 -3.16 16.27 -0.23
N ALA A 255 -2.68 15.47 0.70
CA ALA A 255 -3.05 14.06 0.78
C ALA A 255 -4.53 13.87 1.17
N SER A 256 -5.07 14.74 2.05
CA SER A 256 -6.50 14.72 2.41
C SER A 256 -7.39 15.09 1.22
N LEU A 257 -7.00 16.11 0.43
CA LEU A 257 -7.73 16.48 -0.77
C LEU A 257 -7.74 15.33 -1.78
N ALA A 258 -6.61 14.67 -2.01
CA ALA A 258 -6.52 13.51 -2.90
C ALA A 258 -7.43 12.35 -2.41
N CYS A 259 -7.45 12.08 -1.09
CA CYS A 259 -8.34 11.09 -0.50
C CYS A 259 -9.83 11.44 -0.73
N VAL A 260 -10.21 12.70 -0.56
CA VAL A 260 -11.59 13.17 -0.81
C VAL A 260 -11.96 13.03 -2.28
N LEU A 261 -11.07 13.45 -3.18
CA LEU A 261 -11.29 13.37 -4.63
C LEU A 261 -11.38 11.93 -5.14
N SER A 262 -10.90 10.94 -4.41
CA SER A 262 -11.08 9.53 -4.77
C SER A 262 -12.56 9.10 -4.80
N PHE A 263 -13.43 9.86 -4.17
CA PHE A 263 -14.87 9.54 -3.98
C PHE A 263 -15.13 8.15 -3.40
N SER A 264 -14.11 7.53 -2.80
CA SER A 264 -14.22 6.22 -2.15
C SER A 264 -14.91 6.35 -0.78
N ARG A 265 -16.14 5.88 -0.67
CA ARG A 265 -16.91 5.90 0.60
C ARG A 265 -16.17 5.20 1.73
N ALA A 266 -15.57 4.04 1.44
CA ALA A 266 -14.83 3.26 2.42
C ALA A 266 -13.55 3.96 2.89
N ALA A 267 -12.79 4.53 1.97
CA ALA A 267 -11.58 5.27 2.30
C ALA A 267 -11.91 6.54 3.10
N LEU A 268 -12.95 7.27 2.73
CA LEU A 268 -13.42 8.46 3.46
C LEU A 268 -13.88 8.11 4.88
N PHE A 269 -14.66 7.05 5.04
CA PHE A 269 -15.11 6.59 6.35
C PHE A 269 -13.92 6.18 7.23
N ALA A 270 -13.00 5.38 6.67
CA ALA A 270 -11.78 4.98 7.36
C ALA A 270 -10.89 6.18 7.72
N PHE A 271 -10.78 7.16 6.83
CA PHE A 271 -10.00 8.38 7.04
C PHE A 271 -10.57 9.21 8.21
N VAL A 272 -11.88 9.42 8.26
CA VAL A 272 -12.53 10.13 9.37
C VAL A 272 -12.26 9.44 10.69
N ILE A 273 -12.43 8.11 10.77
CA ILE A 273 -12.17 7.35 12.00
C ILE A 273 -10.70 7.46 12.43
N ALA A 274 -9.77 7.30 11.47
CA ALA A 274 -8.34 7.40 11.76
C ALA A 274 -7.95 8.81 12.24
N VAL A 275 -8.47 9.86 11.61
CA VAL A 275 -8.27 11.26 12.04
C VAL A 275 -8.83 11.48 13.46
N CYS A 276 -10.05 11.03 13.72
CA CYS A 276 -10.66 11.11 15.07
C CYS A 276 -9.80 10.36 16.11
N TRP A 277 -9.29 9.19 15.75
CA TRP A 277 -8.41 8.41 16.63
C TRP A 277 -7.09 9.14 16.91
N VAL A 278 -6.49 9.78 15.89
CA VAL A 278 -5.28 10.58 16.05
C VAL A 278 -5.54 11.76 17.00
N PHE A 279 -6.62 12.50 16.81
CA PHE A 279 -6.97 13.61 17.70
C PHE A 279 -7.29 13.13 19.12
N TRP A 280 -8.03 12.04 19.26
CA TRP A 280 -8.36 11.46 20.56
C TRP A 280 -7.10 11.08 21.35
N LYS A 281 -6.12 10.49 20.69
CA LYS A 281 -4.83 10.14 21.32
C LYS A 281 -3.98 11.39 21.59
N ALA A 282 -3.91 12.32 20.65
CA ALA A 282 -3.11 13.55 20.79
C ALA A 282 -3.61 14.47 21.92
N ARG A 283 -4.88 14.43 22.29
CA ARG A 283 -5.45 15.29 23.37
C ARG A 283 -4.79 15.14 24.73
N TYR A 284 -4.10 14.04 24.98
CA TYR A 284 -3.41 13.77 26.25
C TYR A 284 -2.09 14.55 26.39
N GLY A 285 -1.68 15.34 25.40
CA GLY A 285 -0.57 16.29 25.52
C GLY A 285 -0.89 17.40 26.55
N ARG A 286 0.07 17.70 27.44
CA ARG A 286 -0.17 18.56 28.62
C ARG A 286 0.03 20.06 28.39
N SER A 287 0.60 20.52 27.27
CA SER A 287 0.92 21.93 27.03
C SER A 287 -0.23 22.71 26.39
N GLY A 288 -0.35 24.00 26.69
CA GLY A 288 -1.32 24.90 26.05
C GLY A 288 -1.07 25.06 24.56
N GLU A 289 0.18 24.98 24.11
CA GLU A 289 0.58 24.95 22.69
C GLU A 289 0.00 23.71 22.00
N HIS A 290 0.09 22.54 22.63
CA HIS A 290 -0.45 21.31 22.10
C HIS A 290 -1.97 21.39 21.88
N ARG A 291 -2.71 21.99 22.82
CA ARG A 291 -4.17 22.21 22.66
C ARG A 291 -4.49 23.11 21.47
N ARG A 292 -3.69 24.17 21.24
CA ARG A 292 -3.84 25.05 20.06
C ARG A 292 -3.58 24.28 18.79
N LEU A 293 -2.54 23.44 18.71
CA LEU A 293 -2.23 22.61 17.56
C LEU A 293 -3.36 21.63 17.24
N VAL A 294 -3.91 20.97 18.27
CA VAL A 294 -5.07 20.08 18.10
C VAL A 294 -6.27 20.86 17.58
N ALA A 295 -6.58 22.03 18.16
CA ALA A 295 -7.68 22.88 17.71
C ALA A 295 -7.47 23.34 16.25
N THR A 296 -6.27 23.78 15.87
CA THR A 296 -5.95 24.15 14.49
C THR A 296 -6.13 22.96 13.56
N GLY A 297 -5.62 21.78 13.91
CA GLY A 297 -5.78 20.57 13.12
C GLY A 297 -7.24 20.17 12.94
N VAL A 298 -8.06 20.24 14.00
CA VAL A 298 -9.51 19.98 13.93
C VAL A 298 -10.21 20.98 13.00
N LEU A 299 -9.92 22.28 13.19
CA LEU A 299 -10.49 23.33 12.35
C LEU A 299 -10.11 23.17 10.89
N THR A 300 -8.86 22.82 10.62
CA THR A 300 -8.35 22.56 9.27
C THR A 300 -9.03 21.34 8.65
N ALA A 301 -9.15 20.25 9.39
CA ALA A 301 -9.86 19.05 8.91
C ALA A 301 -11.35 19.35 8.66
N ALA A 302 -12.00 20.10 9.55
CA ALA A 302 -13.39 20.54 9.38
C ALA A 302 -13.53 21.46 8.14
N LEU A 303 -12.60 22.39 7.94
CA LEU A 303 -12.59 23.27 6.78
C LEU A 303 -12.43 22.49 5.47
N ILE A 304 -11.54 21.49 5.43
CA ILE A 304 -11.40 20.60 4.25
C ILE A 304 -12.72 19.90 3.96
N LEU A 305 -13.37 19.35 5.00
CA LEU A 305 -14.67 18.69 4.85
C LEU A 305 -15.74 19.63 4.34
N VAL A 306 -15.79 20.87 4.84
CA VAL A 306 -16.75 21.90 4.39
C VAL A 306 -16.46 22.32 2.96
N VAL A 307 -15.20 22.60 2.62
CA VAL A 307 -14.81 22.97 1.24
C VAL A 307 -15.09 21.81 0.28
N ALA A 308 -14.73 20.59 0.66
CA ALA A 308 -15.05 19.40 -0.12
C ALA A 308 -16.57 19.22 -0.29
N ALA A 309 -17.33 19.39 0.78
CA ALA A 309 -18.80 19.30 0.72
C ALA A 309 -19.43 20.43 -0.11
N SER A 310 -18.87 21.65 -0.12
CA SER A 310 -19.40 22.75 -0.91
C SER A 310 -18.98 22.67 -2.38
N ALA A 311 -17.70 22.37 -2.67
CA ALA A 311 -17.18 22.30 -4.03
C ALA A 311 -17.61 21.02 -4.76
N LEU A 312 -17.72 19.91 -4.04
CA LEU A 312 -18.04 18.58 -4.56
C LEU A 312 -19.44 18.12 -4.13
N GLY A 313 -20.22 19.00 -3.52
CA GLY A 313 -21.48 18.68 -2.87
C GLY A 313 -22.50 18.00 -3.80
N GLY A 314 -22.51 18.38 -5.08
CA GLY A 314 -23.33 17.70 -6.11
C GLY A 314 -22.92 16.24 -6.28
N VAL A 315 -21.63 16.02 -6.51
CA VAL A 315 -21.03 14.69 -6.73
C VAL A 315 -21.12 13.82 -5.48
N LEU A 316 -20.77 14.38 -4.33
CA LEU A 316 -20.91 13.67 -3.04
C LEU A 316 -22.38 13.35 -2.75
N ARG A 317 -23.29 14.32 -2.99
CA ARG A 317 -24.73 14.10 -2.81
C ARG A 317 -25.24 12.98 -3.71
N GLU A 318 -24.84 12.95 -4.98
CA GLU A 318 -25.21 11.88 -5.90
C GLU A 318 -24.68 10.51 -5.42
N ARG A 319 -23.41 10.44 -5.03
CA ARG A 319 -22.79 9.20 -4.49
C ARG A 319 -23.44 8.72 -3.19
N PHE A 320 -23.84 9.63 -2.30
CA PHE A 320 -24.51 9.27 -1.04
C PHE A 320 -26.04 9.18 -1.20
N SER A 321 -26.67 9.89 -2.16
CA SER A 321 -28.09 9.77 -2.42
C SER A 321 -28.44 8.40 -3.00
N ASN A 322 -27.61 7.86 -3.88
CA ASN A 322 -27.83 6.52 -4.40
C ASN A 322 -27.87 5.49 -3.26
N LEU A 323 -26.95 5.60 -2.28
CA LEU A 323 -27.00 4.78 -1.09
C LEU A 323 -28.24 5.06 -0.22
N TYR A 324 -28.68 6.32 -0.11
CA TYR A 324 -29.85 6.70 0.70
C TYR A 324 -31.16 6.28 0.05
N TYR A 325 -31.33 6.48 -1.27
CA TYR A 325 -32.59 6.17 -1.98
C TYR A 325 -32.68 4.70 -2.40
N GLN A 326 -31.59 4.08 -2.80
CA GLN A 326 -31.53 2.69 -3.20
C GLN A 326 -31.16 1.76 -2.04
N GLY A 327 -30.50 2.31 -1.01
CA GLY A 327 -30.06 1.56 0.16
C GLY A 327 -29.16 0.39 -0.21
N LEU A 328 -29.51 -0.80 0.26
CA LEU A 328 -28.79 -2.04 -0.08
C LEU A 328 -29.08 -2.49 -1.51
N GLY A 329 -30.00 -1.86 -2.23
CA GLY A 329 -30.33 -2.13 -3.63
C GLY A 329 -29.41 -1.45 -4.65
N GLU A 330 -28.41 -0.66 -4.22
CA GLU A 330 -27.38 -0.12 -5.14
C GLU A 330 -26.57 -1.27 -5.76
N GLU A 331 -26.42 -1.30 -7.07
CA GLU A 331 -25.80 -2.39 -7.82
C GLU A 331 -24.40 -2.76 -7.31
N THR A 332 -23.54 -1.76 -7.01
CA THR A 332 -22.20 -2.02 -6.45
C THR A 332 -22.27 -2.63 -5.06
N THR A 333 -23.29 -2.34 -4.31
CA THR A 333 -23.53 -2.89 -2.96
C THR A 333 -24.07 -4.30 -3.07
N ILE A 334 -25.05 -4.53 -3.96
CA ILE A 334 -25.61 -5.87 -4.25
C ILE A 334 -24.49 -6.80 -4.73
N ALA A 335 -23.68 -6.37 -5.69
CA ALA A 335 -22.58 -7.17 -6.22
C ALA A 335 -21.62 -7.62 -5.11
N ARG A 336 -21.28 -6.75 -4.16
CA ARG A 336 -20.45 -7.10 -3.01
C ARG A 336 -21.12 -8.09 -2.07
N PHE A 337 -22.43 -7.95 -1.82
CA PHE A 337 -23.16 -8.91 -0.99
C PHE A 337 -23.21 -10.29 -1.64
N ILE A 338 -23.48 -10.37 -2.96
CA ILE A 338 -23.45 -11.64 -3.70
C ILE A 338 -22.08 -12.32 -3.56
N ILE A 339 -21.01 -11.57 -3.82
CA ILE A 339 -19.62 -12.07 -3.70
C ILE A 339 -19.34 -12.57 -2.27
N MET A 340 -19.75 -11.80 -1.26
CA MET A 340 -19.53 -12.18 0.14
C MET A 340 -20.35 -13.41 0.53
N GLU A 341 -21.59 -13.52 0.09
CA GLU A 341 -22.46 -14.65 0.34
C GLU A 341 -21.90 -15.93 -0.28
N GLU A 342 -21.54 -15.90 -1.56
CA GLU A 342 -20.93 -17.02 -2.26
C GLU A 342 -19.62 -17.45 -1.60
N ALA A 343 -18.74 -16.49 -1.28
CA ALA A 343 -17.50 -16.81 -0.59
C ALA A 343 -17.73 -17.45 0.78
N LEU A 344 -18.74 -17.01 1.54
CA LEU A 344 -19.10 -17.62 2.83
C LEU A 344 -19.65 -19.03 2.67
N GLN A 345 -20.39 -19.32 1.58
CA GLN A 345 -20.90 -20.65 1.28
C GLN A 345 -19.78 -21.64 0.89
N GLU A 346 -18.68 -21.16 0.29
CA GLU A 346 -17.54 -22.01 -0.08
C GLU A 346 -16.61 -22.36 1.11
N ILE A 347 -16.48 -21.47 2.13
CA ILE A 347 -15.57 -21.65 3.27
C ILE A 347 -15.74 -22.98 4.00
N PRO A 348 -16.97 -23.52 4.28
CA PRO A 348 -17.15 -24.80 4.96
C PRO A 348 -16.53 -25.99 4.25
N ASN A 349 -16.29 -25.91 2.95
CA ASN A 349 -15.67 -26.98 2.18
C ASN A 349 -14.18 -27.17 2.53
N HIS A 350 -13.48 -26.07 2.86
CA HIS A 350 -12.05 -26.06 3.19
C HIS A 350 -11.73 -25.15 4.40
N PRO A 351 -12.33 -25.37 5.60
CA PRO A 351 -12.32 -24.39 6.68
C PRO A 351 -10.94 -24.11 7.28
N LEU A 352 -10.03 -25.07 7.26
CA LEU A 352 -8.71 -24.94 7.88
C LEU A 352 -7.66 -24.38 6.94
N LEU A 353 -7.58 -24.89 5.70
CA LEU A 353 -6.56 -24.54 4.72
C LEU A 353 -7.05 -23.56 3.65
N GLY A 354 -8.38 -23.42 3.49
CA GLY A 354 -8.96 -22.61 2.41
C GLY A 354 -8.92 -23.29 1.04
N SER A 355 -9.44 -22.60 0.04
CA SER A 355 -9.62 -23.07 -1.34
C SER A 355 -8.44 -22.73 -2.26
N GLY A 356 -7.37 -22.12 -1.75
CA GLY A 356 -6.20 -21.68 -2.52
C GLY A 356 -6.27 -20.19 -2.92
N THR A 357 -5.12 -19.58 -3.06
CA THR A 357 -5.00 -18.15 -3.35
C THR A 357 -5.70 -17.78 -4.65
N ALA A 358 -6.64 -16.83 -4.57
CA ALA A 358 -7.47 -16.34 -5.67
C ALA A 358 -8.32 -17.42 -6.38
N SER A 359 -8.61 -18.53 -5.71
CA SER A 359 -9.48 -19.62 -6.26
C SER A 359 -10.88 -19.11 -6.58
N PHE A 360 -11.44 -18.22 -5.77
CA PHE A 360 -12.76 -17.61 -6.01
C PHE A 360 -12.88 -16.97 -7.39
N ASN A 361 -11.82 -16.29 -7.86
CA ASN A 361 -11.79 -15.69 -9.20
C ASN A 361 -11.78 -16.72 -10.35
N LEU A 362 -11.53 -18.00 -10.03
CA LEU A 362 -11.55 -19.09 -11.02
C LEU A 362 -12.89 -19.86 -11.01
N SER A 363 -13.61 -19.85 -9.89
CA SER A 363 -14.86 -20.61 -9.69
C SER A 363 -16.13 -19.77 -9.84
N PHE A 364 -16.05 -18.48 -9.50
CA PHE A 364 -17.21 -17.59 -9.52
C PHE A 364 -17.65 -17.22 -10.93
N ASP A 365 -18.95 -17.32 -11.19
CA ASP A 365 -19.58 -17.03 -12.49
C ASP A 365 -20.71 -16.01 -12.35
N TRP A 366 -20.46 -14.80 -12.85
CA TRP A 366 -21.45 -13.73 -12.89
C TRP A 366 -22.69 -14.06 -13.71
N ALA A 367 -22.60 -14.94 -14.71
CA ALA A 367 -23.75 -15.28 -15.55
C ALA A 367 -24.94 -15.83 -14.75
N ARG A 368 -24.70 -16.32 -13.54
CA ARG A 368 -25.77 -16.79 -12.62
C ARG A 368 -26.62 -15.66 -12.05
N TYR A 369 -26.07 -14.42 -12.00
CA TYR A 369 -26.69 -13.27 -11.34
C TYR A 369 -26.96 -12.13 -12.33
N VAL A 370 -25.99 -11.78 -13.15
CA VAL A 370 -26.04 -10.70 -14.14
C VAL A 370 -25.38 -11.21 -15.42
N PRO A 371 -26.16 -11.68 -16.41
CA PRO A 371 -25.62 -12.27 -17.65
C PRO A 371 -24.67 -11.35 -18.43
N GLU A 372 -24.89 -10.02 -18.37
CA GLU A 372 -24.05 -9.03 -19.03
C GLU A 372 -22.62 -8.98 -18.46
N TRP A 373 -22.42 -9.48 -17.24
CA TRP A 373 -21.12 -9.53 -16.56
C TRP A 373 -20.42 -10.90 -16.63
N ALA A 374 -20.92 -11.80 -17.46
CA ALA A 374 -20.44 -13.20 -17.54
C ALA A 374 -18.92 -13.33 -17.79
N THR A 375 -18.28 -12.33 -18.41
CA THR A 375 -16.85 -12.32 -18.69
C THR A 375 -16.00 -11.63 -17.60
N ASP A 376 -16.62 -10.99 -16.62
CA ASP A 376 -15.93 -10.21 -15.62
C ASP A 376 -15.31 -11.13 -14.55
N ARG A 377 -14.02 -10.93 -14.33
CA ARG A 377 -13.31 -11.57 -13.22
C ARG A 377 -13.59 -10.84 -11.94
N THR A 378 -13.90 -11.60 -10.91
CA THR A 378 -14.34 -11.06 -9.63
C THR A 378 -13.43 -11.45 -8.49
N TRP A 379 -13.19 -10.50 -7.62
CA TRP A 379 -12.36 -10.64 -6.43
C TRP A 379 -13.21 -10.45 -5.19
N ILE A 380 -12.92 -11.20 -4.13
CA ILE A 380 -13.50 -10.94 -2.83
C ILE A 380 -12.94 -9.60 -2.33
N GLY A 381 -13.73 -8.54 -2.45
CA GLY A 381 -13.36 -7.16 -2.08
C GLY A 381 -13.39 -6.89 -0.56
N ASN A 382 -13.15 -7.92 0.25
CA ASN A 382 -13.04 -7.85 1.71
C ASN A 382 -11.81 -8.66 2.11
N THR A 383 -10.75 -7.99 2.55
CA THR A 383 -9.47 -8.64 2.85
C THR A 383 -9.57 -9.77 3.88
N PRO A 384 -10.21 -9.61 5.07
CA PRO A 384 -10.36 -10.72 6.00
C PRO A 384 -11.10 -11.93 5.42
N LEU A 385 -12.21 -11.69 4.71
CA LEU A 385 -12.99 -12.75 4.10
C LEU A 385 -12.20 -13.47 3.00
N ARG A 386 -11.48 -12.71 2.17
CA ARG A 386 -10.62 -13.29 1.15
C ARG A 386 -9.52 -14.16 1.75
N ILE A 387 -8.85 -13.68 2.79
CA ILE A 387 -7.81 -14.47 3.48
C ILE A 387 -8.42 -15.75 4.06
N LEU A 388 -9.60 -15.64 4.69
CA LEU A 388 -10.31 -16.82 5.23
C LEU A 388 -10.71 -17.80 4.13
N HIS A 389 -11.23 -17.33 3.01
CA HIS A 389 -11.60 -18.16 1.87
C HIS A 389 -10.36 -18.84 1.24
N ASP A 390 -9.31 -18.04 0.95
CA ASP A 390 -8.13 -18.49 0.23
C ASP A 390 -7.22 -19.41 1.07
N THR A 391 -7.09 -19.14 2.40
CA THR A 391 -6.09 -19.77 3.28
C THR A 391 -6.67 -20.36 4.54
N GLY A 392 -8.00 -20.35 4.69
CA GLY A 392 -8.71 -20.90 5.82
C GLY A 392 -8.39 -20.19 7.15
N LEU A 393 -8.83 -20.84 8.23
CA LEU A 393 -8.60 -20.35 9.59
C LEU A 393 -7.11 -20.26 9.94
N LEU A 394 -6.26 -21.13 9.38
CA LEU A 394 -4.82 -21.10 9.66
C LEU A 394 -4.16 -19.85 9.08
N GLY A 395 -4.47 -19.49 7.84
CA GLY A 395 -3.93 -18.29 7.22
C GLY A 395 -4.47 -17.01 7.87
N LEU A 396 -5.76 -16.97 8.18
CA LEU A 396 -6.37 -15.86 8.91
C LEU A 396 -5.73 -15.70 10.31
N ALA A 397 -5.51 -16.80 11.03
CA ALA A 397 -4.85 -16.78 12.34
C ALA A 397 -3.41 -16.26 12.24
N ALA A 398 -2.65 -16.64 11.21
CA ALA A 398 -1.30 -16.12 10.97
C ALA A 398 -1.32 -14.61 10.67
N PHE A 399 -2.25 -14.18 9.83
CA PHE A 399 -2.41 -12.77 9.47
C PHE A 399 -2.82 -11.92 10.69
N VAL A 400 -3.84 -12.33 11.45
CA VAL A 400 -4.28 -11.65 12.67
C VAL A 400 -3.19 -11.69 13.74
N GLY A 401 -2.48 -12.81 13.87
CA GLY A 401 -1.37 -12.99 14.82
C GLY A 401 -0.27 -11.95 14.64
N PHE A 402 0.01 -11.56 13.41
CA PHE A 402 0.94 -10.46 13.13
C PHE A 402 0.44 -9.15 13.78
N PHE A 403 -0.80 -8.73 13.52
CA PHE A 403 -1.34 -7.47 14.05
C PHE A 403 -1.45 -7.47 15.58
N VAL A 404 -1.88 -8.59 16.16
CA VAL A 404 -1.93 -8.76 17.61
C VAL A 404 -0.53 -8.62 18.22
N SER A 405 0.47 -9.23 17.59
CA SER A 405 1.86 -9.18 18.05
C SER A 405 2.45 -7.76 17.94
N VAL A 406 2.17 -7.05 16.83
CA VAL A 406 2.57 -5.64 16.67
C VAL A 406 1.89 -4.75 17.73
N TRP A 407 0.57 -4.90 17.88
CA TRP A 407 -0.19 -4.13 18.87
C TRP A 407 0.29 -4.37 20.30
N TRP A 408 0.60 -5.64 20.63
CA TRP A 408 1.14 -6.01 21.94
C TRP A 408 2.49 -5.34 22.20
N LYS A 409 3.40 -5.37 21.21
CA LYS A 409 4.68 -4.66 21.30
C LYS A 409 4.50 -3.17 21.53
N ILE A 410 3.64 -2.50 20.76
CA ILE A 410 3.37 -1.07 20.91
C ILE A 410 2.78 -0.76 22.28
N ARG A 411 1.88 -1.61 22.81
CA ARG A 411 1.23 -1.41 24.10
C ARG A 411 2.15 -1.59 25.30
N LEU A 412 3.01 -2.62 25.27
CA LEU A 412 3.98 -2.90 26.36
C LEU A 412 4.96 -1.73 26.56
N HIS A 413 5.27 -1.02 25.49
CA HIS A 413 6.16 0.13 25.50
C HIS A 413 5.39 1.46 25.60
N GLY A 414 4.25 1.46 26.26
CA GLY A 414 3.26 2.55 26.34
C GLY A 414 3.75 3.94 26.78
N ARG A 415 5.03 4.08 27.21
CA ARG A 415 5.74 5.35 27.32
C ARG A 415 6.20 5.89 25.94
N ASN A 416 6.37 5.01 24.95
CA ASN A 416 6.80 5.35 23.58
C ASN A 416 5.62 5.68 22.63
N SER A 417 4.38 5.71 23.15
CA SER A 417 3.20 6.13 22.37
C SER A 417 3.27 7.59 21.88
N GLN A 418 4.32 8.33 22.29
CA GLN A 418 4.60 9.69 21.83
C GLN A 418 5.58 9.75 20.65
N VAL A 419 6.04 8.60 20.11
CA VAL A 419 6.87 8.60 18.90
C VAL A 419 5.98 8.87 17.68
N PRO A 420 6.12 10.04 17.04
CA PRO A 420 5.19 10.49 15.99
C PRO A 420 5.06 9.48 14.84
N MET A 421 6.18 8.85 14.45
CA MET A 421 6.22 7.87 13.36
C MET A 421 5.44 6.61 13.70
N LEU A 422 5.69 5.99 14.85
CA LEU A 422 5.02 4.75 15.26
C LEU A 422 3.52 4.98 15.44
N PHE A 423 3.17 6.15 15.98
CA PHE A 423 1.78 6.57 16.13
C PHE A 423 1.08 6.76 14.78
N GLY A 424 1.72 7.48 13.85
CA GLY A 424 1.19 7.66 12.49
C GLY A 424 1.03 6.34 11.74
N LEU A 425 2.04 5.46 11.79
CA LEU A 425 1.97 4.13 11.18
C LEU A 425 0.84 3.28 11.77
N SER A 426 0.61 3.35 13.08
CA SER A 426 -0.52 2.65 13.72
C SER A 426 -1.87 3.20 13.26
N ALA A 427 -1.98 4.54 13.10
CA ALA A 427 -3.18 5.18 12.58
C ALA A 427 -3.44 4.83 11.11
N GLY A 428 -2.38 4.79 10.28
CA GLY A 428 -2.46 4.32 8.89
C GLY A 428 -2.88 2.85 8.79
N THR A 429 -2.39 2.01 9.70
CA THR A 429 -2.82 0.60 9.79
C THR A 429 -4.31 0.48 10.14
N LEU A 430 -4.81 1.30 11.07
CA LEU A 430 -6.23 1.37 11.38
C LEU A 430 -7.06 1.77 10.16
N LEU A 431 -6.61 2.78 9.41
CA LEU A 431 -7.25 3.22 8.17
C LEU A 431 -7.32 2.08 7.14
N TYR A 432 -6.21 1.39 6.89
CA TYR A 432 -6.19 0.25 5.98
C TYR A 432 -7.11 -0.88 6.47
N GLY A 433 -7.07 -1.20 7.77
CA GLY A 433 -7.93 -2.23 8.35
C GLY A 433 -9.42 -1.97 8.14
N ILE A 434 -9.85 -0.70 8.18
CA ILE A 434 -11.25 -0.31 7.93
C ILE A 434 -11.53 -0.26 6.41
N SER A 435 -10.67 0.40 5.63
CA SER A 435 -10.89 0.57 4.19
C SER A 435 -10.91 -0.77 3.46
N PHE A 436 -10.08 -1.72 3.86
CA PHE A 436 -9.97 -3.04 3.23
C PHE A 436 -11.08 -4.03 3.62
N GLN A 437 -12.12 -3.56 4.33
CA GLN A 437 -13.38 -4.29 4.45
C GLN A 437 -14.24 -4.20 3.17
N SER A 438 -13.93 -3.27 2.26
CA SER A 438 -14.68 -3.06 1.01
C SER A 438 -13.80 -3.02 -0.24
N THR A 439 -12.51 -3.28 -0.12
CA THR A 439 -11.55 -3.53 -1.21
C THR A 439 -10.43 -4.41 -0.69
N ASP A 440 -9.60 -4.98 -1.58
CA ASP A 440 -8.48 -5.82 -1.15
C ASP A 440 -7.15 -5.14 -1.41
N GLY A 441 -6.53 -4.64 -0.35
CA GLY A 441 -5.19 -4.05 -0.38
C GLY A 441 -4.08 -5.03 -0.02
N SER A 442 -4.37 -6.26 0.40
CA SER A 442 -3.35 -7.22 0.84
C SER A 442 -2.54 -7.82 -0.32
N ILE A 443 -3.04 -7.72 -1.54
CA ILE A 443 -2.32 -8.12 -2.75
C ILE A 443 -1.37 -7.04 -3.28
N LEU A 444 -1.30 -5.88 -2.61
CA LEU A 444 -0.57 -4.71 -3.07
C LEU A 444 0.66 -4.44 -2.20
N ALA A 445 1.77 -4.19 -2.86
CA ALA A 445 3.06 -4.00 -2.21
C ALA A 445 3.09 -2.80 -1.26
N PHE A 446 2.37 -1.71 -1.55
CA PHE A 446 2.35 -0.54 -0.67
C PHE A 446 1.83 -0.85 0.75
N THR A 447 0.90 -1.79 0.88
CA THR A 447 0.42 -2.28 2.19
C THR A 447 1.55 -2.96 2.96
N TRP A 448 2.33 -3.80 2.29
CA TRP A 448 3.45 -4.52 2.89
C TRP A 448 4.65 -3.63 3.17
N VAL A 449 4.88 -2.59 2.35
CA VAL A 449 5.81 -1.50 2.64
C VAL A 449 5.43 -0.83 3.97
N HIS A 450 4.16 -0.43 4.11
CA HIS A 450 3.67 0.18 5.34
C HIS A 450 3.83 -0.74 6.56
N LEU A 451 3.48 -2.01 6.43
CA LEU A 451 3.63 -2.99 7.51
C LEU A 451 5.09 -3.29 7.85
N GLY A 452 5.99 -3.25 6.86
CA GLY A 452 7.44 -3.34 7.06
C GLY A 452 7.98 -2.19 7.89
N PHE A 453 7.53 -0.96 7.61
CA PHE A 453 7.86 0.21 8.43
C PHE A 453 7.30 0.11 9.85
N LEU A 454 6.04 -0.31 9.99
CA LEU A 454 5.41 -0.49 11.30
C LEU A 454 6.17 -1.52 12.16
N ALA A 455 6.51 -2.67 11.58
CA ALA A 455 7.26 -3.71 12.26
C ALA A 455 8.69 -3.25 12.62
N SER A 456 9.39 -2.57 11.69
CA SER A 456 10.73 -2.01 11.95
C SER A 456 10.69 -0.98 13.08
N ALA A 457 9.74 -0.05 13.03
CA ALA A 457 9.57 0.94 14.08
C ALA A 457 9.26 0.27 15.44
N ALA A 458 8.31 -0.68 15.47
CA ALA A 458 7.95 -1.39 16.70
C ALA A 458 9.12 -2.14 17.34
N ILE A 459 10.05 -2.66 16.53
CA ILE A 459 11.22 -3.39 17.01
C ILE A 459 12.35 -2.44 17.45
N LEU A 460 12.63 -1.41 16.66
CA LEU A 460 13.74 -0.49 16.94
C LEU A 460 13.47 0.38 18.17
N TYR A 461 12.23 0.81 18.38
CA TYR A 461 11.84 1.54 19.57
C TYR A 461 11.68 0.68 20.84
N GLU A 462 11.63 -0.66 20.70
CA GLU A 462 11.68 -1.57 21.85
C GLU A 462 13.09 -1.62 22.46
N GLY A 463 14.14 -1.49 21.63
CA GLY A 463 15.54 -1.55 22.04
C GLY A 463 16.16 -0.22 22.46
N SER A 464 15.44 0.91 22.33
CA SER A 464 15.90 2.24 22.68
C SER A 464 15.30 2.72 24.02
#